data_b3dbe9f46cefec08f0912d36ad495ce2
#
_entry.id   b3dbe9f46cefec08f0912d36ad495ce2
#
_cell.length_a   1.000
_cell.length_b   1.000
_cell.length_c   1.000
_cell.angle_alpha   90.00
_cell.angle_beta   90.00
_cell.angle_gamma   90.00
#
_symmetry.space_group_name_H-M   'P 1'
#
loop_
_entity.id
_entity.type
_entity.pdbx_description
1 polymer ?
#
loop_
_entity_poly.entity_id
_entity_poly.type
_entity_poly.pdbx_seq_one_letter_code
_entity_poly.pdbx_strand_id
1 'polypeptide(L)'
;FAALLSTAFDKNVYDKKDDIDELSARPDFCICGYPVISYDKCIEAGQRYFPKEVIIANVLSYKENILKKYNPEELASPEMPPVFVFETDDDRTTLAENSIGFYMAARKAGVPAELHIFREGGHGFGCGDDNGQTGEWKQLFVNWAKSLNII
;
A
#
# COMPACT_ATOMS: atom_id res chain seq x y z
N PHE A 1 2.68 -3.10 -5.24
CA PHE A 1 3.27 -4.44 -5.12
C PHE A 1 3.59 -4.77 -3.65
N ALA A 2 4.23 -3.86 -2.89
CA ALA A 2 4.60 -4.10 -1.49
C ALA A 2 3.41 -4.54 -0.62
N ALA A 3 2.27 -3.85 -0.70
CA ALA A 3 1.06 -4.24 0.03
C ALA A 3 0.56 -5.65 -0.34
N LEU A 4 0.65 -6.02 -1.62
CA LEU A 4 0.27 -7.36 -2.07
C LEU A 4 1.21 -8.43 -1.47
N LEU A 5 2.52 -8.20 -1.52
CA LEU A 5 3.49 -9.14 -0.92
C LEU A 5 3.25 -9.30 0.59
N SER A 6 2.96 -8.21 1.30
CA SER A 6 2.72 -8.24 2.75
C SER A 6 1.44 -8.96 3.17
N THR A 7 0.47 -9.14 2.27
CA THR A 7 -0.82 -9.78 2.57
C THR A 7 -1.03 -11.13 1.87
N ALA A 8 -0.19 -11.47 0.89
CA ALA A 8 -0.31 -12.69 0.09
C ALA A 8 0.99 -13.51 0.05
N PHE A 9 1.91 -13.29 0.99
CA PHE A 9 3.21 -13.97 1.07
C PHE A 9 3.08 -15.49 1.25
N ASP A 10 1.97 -15.96 1.78
CA ASP A 10 1.63 -17.36 2.01
C ASP A 10 0.89 -18.03 0.84
N LYS A 11 0.60 -17.29 -0.23
CA LYS A 11 -0.13 -17.82 -1.39
C LYS A 11 0.83 -18.45 -2.39
N ASN A 12 0.54 -19.68 -2.79
CA ASN A 12 1.25 -20.31 -3.90
C ASN A 12 0.80 -19.69 -5.22
N VAL A 13 1.68 -18.89 -5.85
CA VAL A 13 1.42 -18.19 -7.10
C VAL A 13 2.06 -18.87 -8.30
N TYR A 14 2.94 -19.86 -8.07
CA TYR A 14 3.59 -20.72 -9.07
C TYR A 14 3.95 -22.09 -8.45
N ASP A 15 4.27 -23.07 -9.29
CA ASP A 15 4.75 -24.38 -8.84
C ASP A 15 6.18 -24.26 -8.30
N LYS A 16 6.43 -24.84 -7.13
CA LYS A 16 7.77 -24.84 -6.49
C LYS A 16 8.80 -25.47 -7.42
N LYS A 17 9.99 -24.88 -7.48
CA LYS A 17 11.08 -25.27 -8.38
C LYS A 17 12.30 -25.84 -7.63
N ASP A 18 12.59 -25.30 -6.46
CA ASP A 18 13.73 -25.66 -5.63
C ASP A 18 13.49 -25.38 -4.14
N ASP A 19 14.49 -25.65 -3.31
CA ASP A 19 14.43 -25.52 -1.86
C ASP A 19 14.27 -24.05 -1.42
N ILE A 20 14.58 -23.07 -2.26
CA ILE A 20 14.39 -21.66 -1.94
C ILE A 20 12.90 -21.32 -1.85
N ASP A 21 12.08 -22.01 -2.64
CA ASP A 21 10.62 -21.83 -2.65
C ASP A 21 9.94 -22.35 -1.35
N GLU A 22 10.68 -23.03 -0.47
CA GLU A 22 10.23 -23.42 0.86
C GLU A 22 10.42 -22.31 1.92
N LEU A 23 11.24 -21.30 1.60
CA LEU A 23 11.46 -20.18 2.51
C LEU A 23 10.24 -19.24 2.52
N SER A 24 9.99 -18.65 3.69
CA SER A 24 8.92 -17.66 3.80
C SER A 24 9.22 -16.42 2.98
N ALA A 25 8.26 -16.01 2.14
CA ALA A 25 8.32 -14.74 1.42
C ALA A 25 7.80 -13.55 2.27
N ARG A 26 7.44 -13.79 3.55
CA ARG A 26 6.93 -12.75 4.44
C ARG A 26 8.00 -11.72 4.72
N PRO A 27 7.77 -10.43 4.42
CA PRO A 27 8.70 -9.36 4.79
C PRO A 27 8.63 -9.06 6.29
N ASP A 28 9.68 -8.45 6.85
CA ASP A 28 9.71 -8.05 8.27
C ASP A 28 8.79 -6.86 8.54
N PHE A 29 8.66 -5.96 7.57
CA PHE A 29 7.74 -4.82 7.58
C PHE A 29 7.40 -4.39 6.16
N CYS A 30 6.40 -3.54 6.01
CA CYS A 30 5.97 -2.99 4.73
C CYS A 30 5.90 -1.47 4.78
N ILE A 31 6.49 -0.80 3.79
CA ILE A 31 6.32 0.64 3.55
C ILE A 31 5.53 0.82 2.26
N CYS A 32 4.42 1.53 2.32
CA CYS A 32 3.58 1.84 1.17
C CYS A 32 3.45 3.35 1.00
N GLY A 33 4.03 3.90 -0.05
CA GLY A 33 3.81 5.28 -0.47
C GLY A 33 2.74 5.35 -1.56
N TYR A 34 1.72 6.19 -1.36
CA TYR A 34 0.64 6.44 -2.32
C TYR A 34 0.18 5.18 -3.07
N PRO A 35 -0.22 4.12 -2.36
CA PRO A 35 -0.40 2.79 -2.93
C PRO A 35 -1.74 2.62 -3.65
N VAL A 36 -1.74 1.89 -4.76
CA VAL A 36 -2.96 1.26 -5.31
C VAL A 36 -3.23 -0.01 -4.52
N ILE A 37 -4.33 -0.05 -3.77
CA ILE A 37 -4.72 -1.17 -2.90
C ILE A 37 -5.94 -1.89 -3.45
N SER A 38 -7.08 -1.18 -3.56
CA SER A 38 -8.34 -1.74 -4.03
C SER A 38 -8.64 -1.24 -5.44
N TYR A 39 -8.91 -2.18 -6.35
CA TYR A 39 -9.33 -1.86 -7.71
C TYR A 39 -10.61 -1.01 -7.73
N ASP A 40 -11.63 -1.45 -6.99
CA ASP A 40 -12.94 -0.80 -7.00
C ASP A 40 -12.89 0.59 -6.37
N LYS A 41 -12.13 0.76 -5.26
CA LYS A 41 -11.90 2.08 -4.67
C LYS A 41 -11.15 3.02 -5.60
N CYS A 42 -10.16 2.52 -6.34
CA CYS A 42 -9.46 3.33 -7.34
C CYS A 42 -10.42 3.81 -8.44
N ILE A 43 -11.33 2.96 -8.91
CA ILE A 43 -12.35 3.34 -9.89
C ILE A 43 -13.32 4.36 -9.29
N GLU A 44 -13.93 4.03 -8.17
CA GLU A 44 -14.95 4.87 -7.53
C GLU A 44 -14.41 6.27 -7.20
N ALA A 45 -13.27 6.32 -6.56
CA ALA A 45 -12.67 7.57 -6.15
C ALA A 45 -12.10 8.35 -7.34
N GLY A 46 -11.47 7.67 -8.30
CA GLY A 46 -10.95 8.29 -9.52
C GLY A 46 -12.03 8.92 -10.39
N GLN A 47 -13.26 8.39 -10.37
CA GLN A 47 -14.40 8.95 -11.12
C GLN A 47 -14.80 10.36 -10.67
N ARG A 48 -14.32 10.84 -9.52
CA ARG A 48 -14.47 12.26 -9.11
C ARG A 48 -13.73 13.23 -10.03
N TYR A 49 -12.69 12.75 -10.69
CA TYR A 49 -11.78 13.60 -11.48
C TYR A 49 -11.66 13.20 -12.95
N PHE A 50 -11.88 11.91 -13.26
CA PHE A 50 -11.66 11.36 -14.59
C PHE A 50 -12.78 10.40 -15.00
N PRO A 51 -13.09 10.29 -16.30
CA PRO A 51 -13.95 9.22 -16.82
C PRO A 51 -13.39 7.84 -16.46
N LYS A 52 -14.29 6.88 -16.18
CA LYS A 52 -13.91 5.51 -15.78
C LYS A 52 -12.94 4.84 -16.76
N GLU A 53 -13.15 5.06 -18.04
CA GLU A 53 -12.32 4.50 -19.12
C GLU A 53 -10.87 5.01 -19.05
N VAL A 54 -10.69 6.27 -18.66
CA VAL A 54 -9.36 6.87 -18.50
C VAL A 54 -8.64 6.27 -17.30
N ILE A 55 -9.34 6.05 -16.19
CA ILE A 55 -8.78 5.43 -14.99
C ILE A 55 -8.32 3.99 -15.30
N ILE A 56 -9.19 3.20 -15.94
CA ILE A 56 -8.89 1.83 -16.32
C ILE A 56 -7.68 1.77 -17.27
N ALA A 57 -7.66 2.61 -18.29
CA ALA A 57 -6.60 2.59 -19.30
C ALA A 57 -5.23 2.98 -18.74
N ASN A 58 -5.16 3.97 -17.86
CA ASN A 58 -3.89 4.55 -17.42
C ASN A 58 -3.33 3.97 -16.12
N VAL A 59 -4.20 3.49 -15.22
CA VAL A 59 -3.79 3.09 -13.87
C VAL A 59 -3.93 1.59 -13.65
N LEU A 60 -4.94 0.96 -14.24
CA LEU A 60 -5.39 -0.36 -13.84
C LEU A 60 -5.39 -1.41 -14.95
N SER A 61 -5.10 -1.05 -16.21
CA SER A 61 -5.30 -1.92 -17.37
C SER A 61 -4.64 -3.31 -17.26
N TYR A 62 -3.49 -3.41 -16.59
CA TYR A 62 -2.79 -4.69 -16.38
C TYR A 62 -2.89 -5.20 -14.92
N LYS A 63 -3.47 -4.41 -14.01
CA LYS A 63 -3.56 -4.77 -12.58
C LYS A 63 -4.93 -5.32 -12.19
N GLU A 64 -5.92 -5.20 -13.05
CA GLU A 64 -7.31 -5.58 -12.75
C GLU A 64 -7.42 -7.01 -12.19
N ASN A 65 -6.88 -7.97 -12.90
CA ASN A 65 -6.97 -9.38 -12.49
C ASN A 65 -6.21 -9.68 -11.19
N ILE A 66 -5.08 -9.02 -10.98
CA ILE A 66 -4.26 -9.19 -9.78
C ILE A 66 -4.96 -8.55 -8.58
N LEU A 67 -5.41 -7.29 -8.70
CA LEU A 67 -6.03 -6.57 -7.60
C LEU A 67 -7.42 -7.10 -7.22
N LYS A 68 -8.19 -7.62 -8.20
CA LYS A 68 -9.47 -8.30 -7.90
C LYS A 68 -9.27 -9.65 -7.23
N LYS A 69 -8.23 -10.39 -7.63
CA LYS A 69 -7.93 -11.71 -7.05
C LYS A 69 -7.21 -11.61 -5.71
N TYR A 70 -6.36 -10.61 -5.57
CA TYR A 70 -5.49 -10.43 -4.40
C TYR A 70 -5.61 -9.00 -3.88
N ASN A 71 -6.79 -8.61 -3.41
CA ASN A 71 -7.00 -7.31 -2.79
C ASN A 71 -6.32 -7.27 -1.41
N PRO A 72 -5.26 -6.46 -1.21
CA PRO A 72 -4.54 -6.42 0.07
C PRO A 72 -5.44 -6.05 1.26
N GLU A 73 -6.49 -5.27 1.04
CA GLU A 73 -7.43 -4.89 2.10
C GLU A 73 -8.27 -6.10 2.59
N GLU A 74 -8.65 -6.99 1.67
CA GLU A 74 -9.42 -8.20 1.99
C GLU A 74 -8.55 -9.34 2.52
N LEU A 75 -7.27 -9.37 2.12
CA LEU A 75 -6.30 -10.38 2.53
C LEU A 75 -5.57 -10.05 3.82
N ALA A 76 -5.82 -8.88 4.41
CA ALA A 76 -5.18 -8.50 5.67
C ALA A 76 -5.48 -9.52 6.76
N SER A 77 -4.44 -10.06 7.40
CA SER A 77 -4.51 -11.10 8.42
C SER A 77 -3.56 -10.80 9.58
N PRO A 78 -3.72 -11.45 10.75
CA PRO A 78 -2.80 -11.26 11.88
C PRO A 78 -1.34 -11.62 11.58
N GLU A 79 -1.10 -12.45 10.56
CA GLU A 79 0.22 -12.92 10.14
C GLU A 79 0.96 -11.92 9.25
N MET A 80 0.26 -10.90 8.70
CA MET A 80 0.91 -9.88 7.88
C MET A 80 1.95 -9.08 8.70
N PRO A 81 3.00 -8.54 8.07
CA PRO A 81 4.00 -7.73 8.77
C PRO A 81 3.42 -6.37 9.20
N PRO A 82 4.08 -5.67 10.14
CA PRO A 82 3.77 -4.27 10.43
C PRO A 82 3.82 -3.41 9.18
N VAL A 83 2.93 -2.41 9.09
CA VAL A 83 2.83 -1.55 7.89
C VAL A 83 2.95 -0.07 8.24
N PHE A 84 3.73 0.65 7.42
CA PHE A 84 3.82 2.10 7.42
C PHE A 84 3.30 2.63 6.09
N VAL A 85 2.30 3.50 6.13
CA VAL A 85 1.63 4.00 4.93
C VAL A 85 1.70 5.52 4.90
N PHE A 86 2.01 6.10 3.75
CA PHE A 86 1.96 7.54 3.56
C PHE A 86 1.34 7.92 2.22
N GLU A 87 0.64 9.05 2.20
CA GLU A 87 -0.18 9.52 1.11
C GLU A 87 -0.30 11.05 1.13
N THR A 88 -0.80 11.66 0.08
CA THR A 88 -1.25 13.05 0.09
C THR A 88 -2.75 13.15 -0.18
N ASP A 89 -3.42 14.13 0.44
CA ASP A 89 -4.86 14.35 0.30
C ASP A 89 -5.23 14.86 -1.11
N ASP A 90 -4.30 15.53 -1.77
CA ASP A 90 -4.46 16.05 -3.13
C ASP A 90 -4.04 15.09 -4.24
N ASP A 91 -3.68 13.82 -3.90
CA ASP A 91 -3.40 12.78 -4.90
C ASP A 91 -4.66 12.43 -5.69
N ARG A 92 -4.63 12.72 -7.01
CA ARG A 92 -5.73 12.42 -7.93
C ARG A 92 -5.55 11.11 -8.70
N THR A 93 -4.46 10.40 -8.45
CA THR A 93 -4.13 9.14 -9.13
C THR A 93 -4.54 7.93 -8.31
N THR A 94 -4.17 7.88 -7.04
CA THR A 94 -4.42 6.73 -6.16
C THR A 94 -5.31 7.04 -4.97
N LEU A 95 -5.71 8.25 -4.79
CA LEU A 95 -6.56 8.79 -3.73
C LEU A 95 -6.36 8.19 -2.32
N ALA A 96 -6.40 9.04 -1.33
CA ALA A 96 -6.13 8.72 0.07
C ALA A 96 -7.01 7.56 0.62
N GLU A 97 -8.19 7.34 0.06
CA GLU A 97 -9.09 6.24 0.43
C GLU A 97 -8.46 4.84 0.28
N ASN A 98 -7.47 4.67 -0.63
CA ASN A 98 -6.71 3.42 -0.72
C ASN A 98 -5.83 3.20 0.50
N SER A 99 -5.08 4.21 0.88
CA SER A 99 -4.18 4.20 2.04
C SER A 99 -4.96 4.05 3.35
N ILE A 100 -6.07 4.77 3.50
CA ILE A 100 -6.98 4.67 4.64
C ILE A 100 -7.55 3.25 4.76
N GLY A 101 -8.06 2.67 3.67
CA GLY A 101 -8.64 1.33 3.67
C GLY A 101 -7.63 0.27 4.09
N PHE A 102 -6.43 0.30 3.56
CA PHE A 102 -5.37 -0.65 3.91
C PHE A 102 -4.93 -0.52 5.37
N TYR A 103 -4.73 0.70 5.86
CA TYR A 103 -4.45 0.96 7.27
C TYR A 103 -5.55 0.41 8.19
N MET A 104 -6.83 0.65 7.86
CA MET A 104 -7.95 0.15 8.65
C MET A 104 -8.03 -1.39 8.63
N ALA A 105 -7.71 -2.03 7.50
CA ALA A 105 -7.65 -3.48 7.40
C ALA A 105 -6.54 -4.07 8.27
N ALA A 106 -5.34 -3.49 8.25
CA ALA A 106 -4.22 -3.89 9.11
C ALA A 106 -4.58 -3.75 10.60
N ARG A 107 -5.17 -2.62 10.99
CA ARG A 107 -5.64 -2.43 12.38
C ARG A 107 -6.71 -3.43 12.81
N LYS A 108 -7.67 -3.73 11.93
CA LYS A 108 -8.70 -4.74 12.21
C LYS A 108 -8.10 -6.13 12.39
N ALA A 109 -7.03 -6.43 11.66
CA ALA A 109 -6.25 -7.67 11.81
C ALA A 109 -5.37 -7.71 13.08
N GLY A 110 -5.28 -6.62 13.84
CA GLY A 110 -4.45 -6.53 15.05
C GLY A 110 -2.96 -6.27 14.77
N VAL A 111 -2.62 -5.87 13.56
CA VAL A 111 -1.25 -5.63 13.11
C VAL A 111 -0.84 -4.19 13.40
N PRO A 112 0.39 -3.94 13.90
CA PRO A 112 0.92 -2.59 14.06
C PRO A 112 0.91 -1.84 12.72
N ALA A 113 0.22 -0.71 12.69
CA ALA A 113 0.07 0.08 11.47
C ALA A 113 0.15 1.58 11.79
N GLU A 114 0.82 2.33 10.91
CA GLU A 114 0.87 3.80 10.99
C GLU A 114 0.52 4.39 9.63
N LEU A 115 -0.25 5.49 9.63
CA LEU A 115 -0.70 6.18 8.43
C LEU A 115 -0.44 7.68 8.56
N HIS A 116 0.15 8.27 7.53
CA HIS A 116 0.31 9.71 7.39
C HIS A 116 -0.31 10.19 6.08
N ILE A 117 -1.21 11.17 6.18
CA ILE A 117 -1.80 11.84 5.01
C ILE A 117 -1.37 13.30 5.06
N PHE A 118 -0.51 13.69 4.12
CA PHE A 118 -0.07 15.07 3.96
C PHE A 118 -1.11 15.85 3.16
N ARG A 119 -1.29 17.11 3.46
CA ARG A 119 -2.30 17.95 2.79
C ARG A 119 -2.04 18.09 1.30
N GLU A 120 -0.78 18.26 0.89
CA GLU A 120 -0.38 18.58 -0.48
C GLU A 120 0.88 17.79 -0.86
N GLY A 121 1.05 17.50 -2.15
CA GLY A 121 2.23 16.82 -2.71
C GLY A 121 1.95 16.06 -3.98
N GLY A 122 0.68 15.78 -4.27
CA GLY A 122 0.26 15.00 -5.42
C GLY A 122 0.77 13.56 -5.41
N HIS A 123 0.64 12.86 -6.54
CA HIS A 123 1.09 11.49 -6.69
C HIS A 123 2.58 11.40 -6.98
N GLY A 124 3.26 10.40 -6.42
CA GLY A 124 4.61 10.05 -6.85
C GLY A 124 5.72 10.96 -6.32
N PHE A 125 5.53 11.57 -5.15
CA PHE A 125 6.49 12.53 -4.58
C PHE A 125 7.82 11.88 -4.08
N GLY A 126 8.00 10.57 -4.19
CA GLY A 126 9.25 9.88 -3.86
C GLY A 126 9.73 10.12 -2.43
N CYS A 127 10.94 10.62 -2.29
CA CYS A 127 11.50 11.00 -0.98
C CYS A 127 10.91 12.31 -0.43
N GLY A 128 10.05 12.97 -1.19
CA GLY A 128 9.49 14.27 -0.84
C GLY A 128 10.48 15.40 -1.03
N ASP A 129 9.97 16.63 -0.97
CA ASP A 129 10.79 17.84 -0.93
C ASP A 129 11.30 18.04 0.51
N ASP A 130 12.61 18.26 0.69
CA ASP A 130 13.21 18.52 2.01
C ASP A 130 12.68 19.81 2.67
N ASN A 131 12.11 20.72 1.90
CA ASN A 131 11.45 21.92 2.38
C ASN A 131 9.92 21.80 2.47
N GLY A 132 9.36 20.65 2.09
CA GLY A 132 7.93 20.39 2.08
C GLY A 132 7.50 19.38 3.14
N GLN A 133 6.20 19.35 3.46
CA GLN A 133 5.65 18.43 4.47
C GLN A 133 5.85 16.95 4.06
N THR A 134 5.79 16.65 2.75
CA THR A 134 5.95 15.27 2.26
C THR A 134 7.31 14.68 2.57
N GLY A 135 8.38 15.47 2.68
CA GLY A 135 9.71 15.01 3.05
C GLY A 135 9.81 14.43 4.48
N GLU A 136 8.87 14.79 5.35
CA GLU A 136 8.83 14.35 6.75
C GLU A 136 8.57 12.85 6.90
N TRP A 137 7.96 12.19 5.90
CA TRP A 137 7.66 10.75 6.00
C TRP A 137 8.89 9.91 6.34
N LYS A 138 10.08 10.30 5.90
CA LYS A 138 11.34 9.59 6.18
C LYS A 138 11.64 9.53 7.68
N GLN A 139 11.49 10.66 8.36
CA GLN A 139 11.73 10.73 9.81
C GLN A 139 10.60 10.06 10.60
N LEU A 140 9.35 10.20 10.13
CA LEU A 140 8.20 9.52 10.72
C LEU A 140 8.37 8.00 10.64
N PHE A 141 8.80 7.47 9.48
CA PHE A 141 9.13 6.06 9.33
C PHE A 141 10.22 5.60 10.31
N VAL A 142 11.33 6.35 10.42
CA VAL A 142 12.41 6.01 11.36
C VAL A 142 11.92 5.95 12.80
N ASN A 143 11.08 6.90 13.20
CA ASN A 143 10.50 6.92 14.55
C ASN A 143 9.57 5.72 14.79
N TRP A 144 8.71 5.41 13.82
CA TRP A 144 7.84 4.24 13.85
C TRP A 144 8.63 2.94 13.93
N ALA A 145 9.63 2.75 13.07
CA ALA A 145 10.45 1.54 13.04
C ALA A 145 11.20 1.32 14.37
N LYS A 146 11.71 2.39 14.99
CA LYS A 146 12.30 2.33 16.34
C LYS A 146 11.28 1.95 17.41
N SER A 147 10.06 2.45 17.33
CA SER A 147 9.01 2.13 18.31
C SER A 147 8.64 0.65 18.32
N LEU A 148 8.89 -0.05 17.22
CA LEU A 148 8.65 -1.49 17.04
C LEU A 148 9.93 -2.34 17.16
N ASN A 149 11.09 -1.73 17.47
CA ASN A 149 12.41 -2.39 17.50
C ASN A 149 12.77 -3.07 16.16
N ILE A 150 12.38 -2.48 15.04
CA ILE A 150 12.74 -2.93 13.70
C ILE A 150 14.15 -2.47 13.34
N ILE A 151 14.55 -1.29 13.80
CA ILE A 151 15.88 -0.69 13.61
C ILE A 151 16.42 -0.09 14.90
#